data_98292b881fc6a8adf4a242d9345a1c92
#
_entry.id   98292b881fc6a8adf4a242d9345a1c92
#
_cell.length_a   1.000
_cell.length_b   1.000
_cell.length_c   1.000
_cell.angle_alpha   90.00
_cell.angle_beta   90.00
_cell.angle_gamma   90.00
#
_symmetry.space_group_name_H-M   'P 1'
#
loop_
_entity.id
_entity.type
_entity.pdbx_description
1 polymer ?
#
loop_
_entity_poly.entity_id
_entity_poly.type
_entity_poly.pdbx_seq_one_letter_code
_entity_poly.pdbx_strand_id
1 'polypeptide(L)'
;MKKRILLSWIVFWMLIVSTWAQGLLVTGIVKDKETRKALANVNVSVEGSNIGTVTNADGVFSLKVSQEELGRGVIVSHLGYQNVFLTSDVLNSSSKRPTIWMTPTSFTLDMVNVYGGNPLELVEKALRKIPQNY
;
A
#
# COMPACT_ATOMS: atom_id res chain seq x y z
N MET A 1 7.77 54.06 -21.77
CA MET A 1 7.58 53.79 -20.34
C MET A 1 6.46 52.81 -20.04
N LYS A 2 5.31 52.89 -20.70
CA LYS A 2 4.18 51.95 -20.44
C LYS A 2 4.48 50.48 -20.78
N LYS A 3 5.25 50.17 -21.79
CA LYS A 3 5.64 48.80 -22.17
C LYS A 3 6.59 48.14 -21.15
N ARG A 4 7.42 48.88 -20.46
CA ARG A 4 8.36 48.37 -19.44
C ARG A 4 7.62 47.98 -18.16
N ILE A 5 6.58 48.72 -17.81
CA ILE A 5 5.74 48.45 -16.62
C ILE A 5 4.89 47.21 -16.87
N LEU A 6 4.33 47.00 -18.06
CA LEU A 6 3.58 45.82 -18.43
C LEU A 6 4.43 44.53 -18.39
N LEU A 7 5.67 44.60 -18.89
CA LEU A 7 6.63 43.51 -18.82
C LEU A 7 6.96 43.12 -17.35
N SER A 8 7.16 44.13 -16.49
CA SER A 8 7.41 43.91 -15.06
C SER A 8 6.23 43.21 -14.36
N TRP A 9 5.00 43.55 -14.71
CA TRP A 9 3.79 42.90 -14.16
C TRP A 9 3.64 41.47 -14.63
N ILE A 10 3.98 41.17 -15.88
CA ILE A 10 3.91 39.81 -16.41
C ILE A 10 4.98 38.91 -15.74
N VAL A 11 6.18 39.41 -15.54
CA VAL A 11 7.26 38.68 -14.83
C VAL A 11 6.89 38.44 -13.38
N PHE A 12 6.30 39.42 -12.72
CA PHE A 12 5.83 39.28 -11.33
C PHE A 12 4.69 38.24 -11.20
N TRP A 13 3.76 38.21 -12.15
CA TRP A 13 2.70 37.18 -12.19
C TRP A 13 3.25 35.78 -12.47
N MET A 14 4.27 35.66 -13.30
CA MET A 14 4.89 34.39 -13.65
C MET A 14 5.68 33.77 -12.48
N LEU A 15 6.16 34.57 -11.56
CA LEU A 15 6.84 34.12 -10.33
C LEU A 15 5.87 33.58 -9.26
N ILE A 16 4.61 33.98 -9.28
CA ILE A 16 3.61 33.55 -8.29
C ILE A 16 3.10 32.13 -8.58
N VAL A 17 3.14 31.68 -9.83
CA VAL A 17 2.60 30.39 -10.26
C VAL A 17 3.49 29.20 -9.85
N SER A 18 4.73 29.44 -9.46
CA SER A 18 5.73 28.37 -9.21
C SER A 18 5.66 27.72 -7.82
N THR A 19 4.76 28.12 -6.92
CA THR A 19 4.79 27.70 -5.51
C THR A 19 3.87 26.53 -5.15
N TRP A 20 3.19 25.90 -6.10
CA TRP A 20 2.10 24.94 -5.78
C TRP A 20 2.50 23.46 -5.86
N ALA A 21 3.74 23.13 -6.09
CA ALA A 21 4.20 21.74 -6.27
C ALA A 21 5.09 21.26 -5.10
N GLN A 22 4.73 21.56 -3.85
CA GLN A 22 5.43 20.99 -2.70
C GLN A 22 4.82 19.64 -2.32
N GLY A 23 5.39 18.56 -2.87
CA GLY A 23 5.10 17.21 -2.41
C GLY A 23 5.64 17.00 -0.99
N LEU A 24 4.81 16.46 -0.11
CA LEU A 24 5.21 16.04 1.23
C LEU A 24 5.91 14.69 1.16
N LEU A 25 7.05 14.56 1.84
CA LEU A 25 7.76 13.30 1.96
C LEU A 25 7.38 12.63 3.28
N VAL A 26 6.60 11.55 3.18
CA VAL A 26 6.21 10.72 4.31
C VAL A 26 7.21 9.58 4.45
N THR A 27 7.84 9.45 5.61
CA THR A 27 8.79 8.37 5.91
C THR A 27 8.34 7.60 7.15
N GLY A 28 8.58 6.30 7.17
CA GLY A 28 8.26 5.46 8.32
C GLY A 28 9.06 4.17 8.33
N ILE A 29 8.88 3.39 9.39
CA ILE A 29 9.50 2.07 9.56
C ILE A 29 8.40 1.07 9.82
N VAL A 30 8.41 -0.05 9.11
CA VAL A 30 7.46 -1.14 9.31
C VAL A 30 8.14 -2.30 10.01
N LYS A 31 7.54 -2.80 11.07
CA LYS A 31 8.05 -3.91 11.88
C LYS A 31 6.96 -4.93 12.19
N ASP A 32 7.39 -6.16 12.36
CA ASP A 32 6.57 -7.24 12.87
C ASP A 32 6.28 -7.02 14.37
N LYS A 33 5.03 -7.13 14.76
CA LYS A 33 4.58 -6.89 16.14
C LYS A 33 5.08 -7.97 17.11
N GLU A 34 5.22 -9.21 16.66
CA GLU A 34 5.63 -10.33 17.48
C GLU A 34 7.15 -10.45 17.59
N THR A 35 7.84 -10.46 16.46
CA THR A 35 9.29 -10.65 16.40
C THR A 35 10.10 -9.37 16.58
N ARG A 36 9.45 -8.20 16.48
CA ARG A 36 10.06 -6.86 16.51
C ARG A 36 11.05 -6.59 15.37
N LYS A 37 11.15 -7.48 14.41
CA LYS A 37 12.04 -7.35 13.25
C LYS A 37 11.47 -6.40 12.20
N ALA A 38 12.35 -5.74 11.47
CA ALA A 38 12.00 -4.93 10.33
C ALA A 38 11.42 -5.80 9.21
N LEU A 39 10.37 -5.31 8.54
CA LEU A 39 9.74 -5.98 7.43
C LEU A 39 10.12 -5.31 6.11
N ALA A 40 10.84 -6.05 5.28
CA ALA A 40 11.18 -5.64 3.92
C ALA A 40 10.05 -5.95 2.93
N ASN A 41 10.03 -5.26 1.79
CA ASN A 41 9.07 -5.46 0.70
C ASN A 41 7.59 -5.32 1.11
N VAL A 42 7.33 -4.55 2.15
CA VAL A 42 5.97 -4.18 2.54
C VAL A 42 5.47 -3.10 1.58
N ASN A 43 4.30 -3.31 1.01
CA ASN A 43 3.66 -2.32 0.15
C ASN A 43 3.02 -1.21 0.99
N VAL A 44 3.32 0.03 0.65
CA VAL A 44 2.79 1.24 1.27
C VAL A 44 2.18 2.09 0.16
N SER A 45 0.87 2.24 0.15
CA SER A 45 0.14 2.93 -0.92
C SER A 45 -0.92 3.87 -0.39
N VAL A 46 -1.18 4.94 -1.13
CA VAL A 46 -2.29 5.86 -0.84
C VAL A 46 -3.59 5.20 -1.28
N GLU A 47 -4.61 5.22 -0.41
CA GLU A 47 -5.90 4.62 -0.71
C GLU A 47 -6.55 5.24 -1.95
N GLY A 48 -7.01 4.37 -2.86
CA GLY A 48 -7.69 4.79 -4.09
C GLY A 48 -6.80 5.52 -5.10
N SER A 49 -5.47 5.37 -5.01
CA SER A 49 -4.52 5.95 -5.97
C SER A 49 -3.46 4.94 -6.42
N ASN A 50 -2.72 5.30 -7.47
CA ASN A 50 -1.59 4.52 -7.96
C ASN A 50 -0.26 4.90 -7.29
N ILE A 51 -0.31 5.74 -6.25
CA ILE A 51 0.86 6.24 -5.56
C ILE A 51 1.22 5.28 -4.45
N GLY A 52 2.41 4.71 -4.52
CA GLY A 52 2.89 3.76 -3.53
C GLY A 52 4.40 3.59 -3.58
N THR A 53 4.90 2.93 -2.58
CA THR A 53 6.31 2.54 -2.42
C THR A 53 6.40 1.21 -1.68
N VAL A 54 7.58 0.66 -1.55
CA VAL A 54 7.85 -0.54 -0.77
C VAL A 54 8.93 -0.26 0.27
N THR A 55 8.91 -0.99 1.37
CA THR A 55 9.98 -0.90 2.38
C THR A 55 11.27 -1.56 1.89
N ASN A 56 12.40 -0.98 2.29
CA ASN A 56 13.73 -1.57 2.06
C ASN A 56 14.06 -2.69 3.07
N ALA A 57 15.27 -3.22 3.05
CA ALA A 57 15.74 -4.27 3.95
C ALA A 57 15.63 -3.91 5.44
N ASP A 58 15.74 -2.64 5.78
CA ASP A 58 15.62 -2.11 7.15
C ASP A 58 14.15 -1.80 7.54
N GLY A 59 13.19 -2.14 6.68
CA GLY A 59 11.78 -1.84 6.87
C GLY A 59 11.41 -0.36 6.70
N VAL A 60 12.31 0.45 6.17
CA VAL A 60 12.08 1.89 5.96
C VAL A 60 11.42 2.13 4.63
N PHE A 61 10.42 3.00 4.60
CA PHE A 61 9.80 3.52 3.38
C PHE A 61 9.88 5.03 3.30
N SER A 62 9.81 5.52 2.08
CA SER A 62 9.73 6.94 1.73
C SER A 62 8.68 7.09 0.65
N LEU A 63 7.61 7.83 0.94
CA LEU A 63 6.49 8.06 0.03
C LEU A 63 6.31 9.55 -0.20
N LYS A 64 6.40 10.00 -1.46
CA LYS A 64 6.15 11.37 -1.84
C LYS A 64 4.70 11.52 -2.26
N VAL A 65 3.95 12.35 -1.55
CA VAL A 65 2.51 12.57 -1.75
C VAL A 65 2.17 14.04 -1.69
N SER A 66 1.06 14.43 -2.30
CA SER A 66 0.47 15.74 -2.08
C SER A 66 -0.33 15.75 -0.77
N GLN A 67 -0.64 16.93 -0.26
CA GLN A 67 -1.48 17.07 0.95
C GLN A 67 -2.89 16.49 0.73
N GLU A 68 -3.43 16.61 -0.47
CA GLU A 68 -4.74 16.05 -0.84
C GLU A 68 -4.73 14.52 -0.83
N GLU A 69 -3.69 13.91 -1.38
CA GLU A 69 -3.53 12.46 -1.40
C GLU A 69 -3.34 11.88 0.00
N LEU A 70 -2.58 12.58 0.85
CA LEU A 70 -2.41 12.19 2.25
C LEU A 70 -3.74 12.17 3.02
N GLY A 71 -4.67 13.05 2.67
CA GLY A 71 -6.02 13.09 3.25
C GLY A 71 -6.85 11.83 3.02
N ARG A 72 -6.54 11.03 1.99
CA ARG A 72 -7.20 9.75 1.70
C ARG A 72 -6.76 8.63 2.64
N GLY A 73 -5.60 8.75 3.27
CA GLY A 73 -4.98 7.73 4.10
C GLY A 73 -4.03 6.83 3.33
N VAL A 74 -3.25 6.09 4.08
CA VAL A 74 -2.21 5.18 3.55
C VAL A 74 -2.48 3.77 4.04
N ILE A 75 -2.46 2.82 3.12
CA ILE A 75 -2.60 1.39 3.38
C ILE A 75 -1.23 0.75 3.37
N VAL A 76 -0.92 0.02 4.42
CA VAL A 76 0.29 -0.79 4.55
C VAL A 76 -0.12 -2.26 4.48
N SER A 77 0.39 -2.98 3.49
CA SER A 77 0.02 -4.37 3.23
C SER A 77 1.24 -5.25 2.97
N HIS A 78 1.20 -6.46 3.49
CA HIS A 78 2.22 -7.48 3.26
C HIS A 78 1.62 -8.87 3.32
N LEU A 79 2.14 -9.78 2.50
CA LEU A 79 1.66 -11.16 2.46
C LEU A 79 1.88 -11.83 3.83
N GLY A 80 0.82 -12.45 4.37
CA GLY A 80 0.87 -13.08 5.69
C GLY A 80 0.67 -12.14 6.87
N TYR A 81 0.30 -10.88 6.63
CA TYR A 81 0.04 -9.87 7.66
C TYR A 81 -1.33 -9.22 7.47
N GLN A 82 -1.89 -8.70 8.55
CA GLN A 82 -3.10 -7.88 8.49
C GLN A 82 -2.75 -6.51 7.90
N ASN A 83 -3.61 -6.00 7.02
CA ASN A 83 -3.45 -4.67 6.47
C ASN A 83 -3.62 -3.62 7.58
N VAL A 84 -2.78 -2.60 7.55
CA VAL A 84 -2.83 -1.46 8.48
C VAL A 84 -3.23 -0.22 7.70
N PHE A 85 -4.27 0.46 8.15
CA PHE A 85 -4.70 1.73 7.61
C PHE A 85 -4.18 2.88 8.48
N LEU A 86 -3.49 3.83 7.88
CA LEU A 86 -2.92 4.99 8.53
C LEU A 86 -3.66 6.25 8.08
N THR A 87 -4.22 6.97 9.04
CA THR A 87 -4.85 8.26 8.79
C THR A 87 -3.79 9.36 8.67
N SER A 88 -4.11 10.42 7.95
CA SER A 88 -3.25 11.60 7.79
C SER A 88 -2.74 12.18 9.12
N ASP A 89 -3.55 12.13 10.17
CA ASP A 89 -3.19 12.66 11.48
C ASP A 89 -2.00 11.92 12.11
N VAL A 90 -1.94 10.59 11.94
CA VAL A 90 -0.84 9.76 12.42
C VAL A 90 0.46 10.08 11.68
N LEU A 91 0.34 10.36 10.39
CA LEU A 91 1.48 10.65 9.52
C LEU A 91 2.00 12.09 9.71
N ASN A 92 1.11 13.03 9.97
CA ASN A 92 1.45 14.45 10.21
C ASN A 92 1.96 14.73 11.63
N SER A 93 1.46 14.01 12.63
CA SER A 93 1.81 14.22 14.05
C SER A 93 3.20 13.73 14.42
N SER A 94 3.82 12.93 13.57
CA SER A 94 5.13 12.33 13.84
C SER A 94 6.25 13.21 13.28
N SER A 95 6.79 14.11 14.10
CA SER A 95 8.07 14.80 13.83
C SER A 95 9.26 13.84 13.71
N LYS A 96 9.05 12.55 14.00
CA LYS A 96 9.99 11.44 13.86
C LYS A 96 9.32 10.34 13.04
N ARG A 97 10.11 9.55 12.31
CA ARG A 97 9.66 8.40 11.54
C ARG A 97 8.75 7.51 12.38
N PRO A 98 7.45 7.41 12.09
CA PRO A 98 6.55 6.54 12.84
C PRO A 98 6.94 5.08 12.62
N THR A 99 6.85 4.29 13.67
CA THR A 99 6.98 2.84 13.58
C THR A 99 5.61 2.22 13.45
N ILE A 100 5.39 1.51 12.34
CA ILE A 100 4.15 0.83 12.02
C ILE A 100 4.32 -0.64 12.38
N TRP A 101 3.43 -1.16 13.22
CA TRP A 101 3.43 -2.53 13.66
C TRP A 101 2.43 -3.34 12.86
N MET A 102 2.89 -4.38 12.16
CA MET A 102 2.03 -5.32 11.46
C MET A 102 1.85 -6.60 12.26
N THR A 103 0.61 -7.06 12.35
CA THR A 103 0.27 -8.31 13.03
C THR A 103 0.26 -9.44 12.01
N PRO A 104 1.01 -10.53 12.22
CA PRO A 104 0.96 -11.68 11.33
C PRO A 104 -0.45 -12.29 11.34
N THR A 105 -0.92 -12.65 10.17
CA THR A 105 -2.18 -13.39 10.01
C THR A 105 -1.85 -14.87 10.06
N SER A 106 -2.26 -15.56 11.12
CA SER A 106 -2.28 -17.01 11.10
C SER A 106 -3.36 -17.44 10.12
N PHE A 107 -2.97 -17.82 8.91
CA PHE A 107 -3.82 -18.64 8.08
C PHE A 107 -3.86 -20.01 8.73
N THR A 108 -4.81 -20.25 9.61
CA THR A 108 -5.28 -21.60 9.81
C THR A 108 -5.85 -21.99 8.45
N LEU A 109 -5.07 -22.75 7.68
CA LEU A 109 -5.66 -23.56 6.64
C LEU A 109 -6.60 -24.49 7.40
N ASP A 110 -7.85 -24.10 7.58
CA ASP A 110 -8.90 -25.07 7.71
C ASP A 110 -8.70 -25.95 6.49
N MET A 111 -8.16 -27.14 6.72
CA MET A 111 -8.22 -28.20 5.74
C MET A 111 -9.70 -28.32 5.44
N VAL A 112 -10.14 -27.61 4.40
CA VAL A 112 -11.41 -27.86 3.80
C VAL A 112 -11.35 -29.34 3.49
N ASN A 113 -12.01 -30.13 4.30
CA ASN A 113 -12.23 -31.54 4.07
C ASN A 113 -13.16 -31.58 2.85
N VAL A 114 -12.59 -31.21 1.69
CA VAL A 114 -13.23 -31.33 0.40
C VAL A 114 -13.27 -32.80 0.14
N TYR A 115 -14.45 -33.34 0.34
CA TYR A 115 -14.84 -34.71 0.11
C TYR A 115 -14.48 -35.73 1.22
N GLY A 116 -15.38 -35.90 2.16
CA GLY A 116 -15.60 -37.18 2.85
C GLY A 116 -16.11 -38.28 1.90
N GLY A 117 -15.58 -38.37 0.69
CA GLY A 117 -15.83 -39.39 -0.30
C GLY A 117 -14.53 -40.09 -0.64
N ASN A 118 -14.58 -41.42 -0.61
CA ASN A 118 -13.47 -42.26 -1.03
C ASN A 118 -12.99 -41.84 -2.46
N PRO A 119 -11.71 -41.47 -2.63
CA PRO A 119 -11.18 -41.05 -3.95
C PRO A 119 -11.42 -42.05 -5.07
N LEU A 120 -11.53 -43.36 -4.74
CA LEU A 120 -11.80 -44.45 -5.66
C LEU A 120 -13.23 -44.37 -6.24
N GLU A 121 -14.21 -43.90 -5.45
CA GLU A 121 -15.58 -43.79 -5.92
C GLU A 121 -15.78 -42.69 -6.97
N LEU A 122 -15.03 -41.61 -6.83
CA LEU A 122 -15.02 -40.51 -7.80
C LEU A 122 -14.38 -40.94 -9.15
N VAL A 123 -13.32 -41.71 -9.10
CA VAL A 123 -12.64 -42.23 -10.29
C VAL A 123 -13.52 -43.25 -11.01
N GLU A 124 -14.20 -44.16 -10.29
CA GLU A 124 -15.16 -45.10 -10.90
C GLU A 124 -16.35 -44.41 -11.56
N LYS A 125 -16.87 -43.36 -10.93
CA LYS A 125 -17.98 -42.58 -11.49
C LYS A 125 -17.55 -41.77 -12.72
N ALA A 126 -16.33 -41.30 -12.79
CA ALA A 126 -15.78 -40.65 -13.97
C ALA A 126 -15.55 -41.64 -15.13
N LEU A 127 -15.03 -42.83 -14.82
CA LEU A 127 -14.80 -43.90 -15.82
C LEU A 127 -16.11 -44.46 -16.42
N ARG A 128 -17.18 -44.53 -15.67
CA ARG A 128 -18.51 -44.96 -16.16
C ARG A 128 -19.15 -43.95 -17.11
N LYS A 129 -18.78 -42.68 -17.07
CA LYS A 129 -19.29 -41.65 -17.96
C LYS A 129 -18.55 -41.57 -19.31
N ILE A 130 -17.37 -42.15 -19.41
CA ILE A 130 -16.56 -42.09 -20.63
C ILE A 130 -17.20 -42.77 -21.84
N PRO A 131 -17.91 -43.93 -21.71
CA PRO A 131 -18.52 -44.58 -22.86
C PRO A 131 -19.70 -43.84 -23.49
N GLN A 132 -20.28 -42.87 -22.80
CA GLN A 132 -21.47 -42.15 -23.30
C GLN A 132 -21.15 -40.91 -24.13
N ASN A 133 -19.88 -40.51 -24.20
CA ASN A 133 -19.44 -39.32 -24.93
C ASN A 133 -18.67 -39.61 -26.21
N TYR A 134 -18.60 -40.87 -26.66
CA TYR A 134 -17.96 -41.29 -27.88
C TYR A 134 -18.94 -42.03 -28.78
#